data_5f161c1b5ef22acf20684f5ae6e64878
#
_entry.id   5f161c1b5ef22acf20684f5ae6e64878
#
_cell.length_a   1.000
_cell.length_b   1.000
_cell.length_c   1.000
_cell.angle_alpha   90.00
_cell.angle_beta   90.00
_cell.angle_gamma   90.00
#
_symmetry.space_group_name_H-M   'P 1'
#
loop_
_entity.id
_entity.type
_entity.pdbx_description
1 polymer ?
#
loop_
_entity_poly.entity_id
_entity_poly.type
_entity_poly.pdbx_seq_one_letter_code
_entity_poly.pdbx_strand_id
1 'polypeptide(L)'
;KWANSAKKNAGVTVVIIGIKAKSKDVKKIIKNDIVYQVKEINPYLVSGGVTYIQKRTKSLSAIPKMTYGNYTGGCNDLLLSSLEKDLLISANINAKNFIRKLSGAAEFIQGKERFCLWISDNQKEDALNVQEIFERVERVRLNRLSSKDTNLHKLAKRPHQFRDLSE
;
A
#
# COMPACT_ATOMS: atom_id res chain seq x y z
N LYS A 1 -16.67 -1.87 22.48
CA LYS A 1 -16.44 -1.15 21.21
C LYS A 1 -17.12 0.21 21.33
N TRP A 2 -16.35 1.29 21.32
CA TRP A 2 -16.88 2.65 21.41
C TRP A 2 -17.11 3.18 20.00
N ALA A 3 -18.28 3.72 19.71
CA ALA A 3 -18.55 4.43 18.47
C ALA A 3 -18.08 5.90 18.63
N ASN A 4 -17.20 6.35 17.78
CA ASN A 4 -16.75 7.74 17.78
C ASN A 4 -17.88 8.62 17.24
N SER A 5 -18.40 9.53 18.05
CA SER A 5 -19.48 10.48 17.69
C SER A 5 -18.96 11.79 17.08
N ALA A 6 -17.66 11.92 16.80
CA ALA A 6 -17.09 13.11 16.22
C ALA A 6 -17.58 13.35 14.78
N LYS A 7 -17.88 14.59 14.46
CA LYS A 7 -18.21 15.05 13.09
C LYS A 7 -17.03 14.74 12.15
N LYS A 8 -17.20 13.97 11.09
CA LYS A 8 -16.17 13.36 10.22
C LYS A 8 -15.46 12.15 10.86
N ASN A 9 -16.24 11.18 11.21
CA ASN A 9 -15.84 9.93 11.84
C ASN A 9 -14.69 9.25 11.06
N ALA A 10 -13.48 9.27 11.63
CA ALA A 10 -12.45 8.35 11.19
C ALA A 10 -12.86 6.95 11.68
N GLY A 11 -12.95 5.97 10.79
CA GLY A 11 -13.36 4.59 11.11
C GLY A 11 -12.36 3.85 12.00
N VAL A 12 -12.01 4.45 13.15
CA VAL A 12 -11.05 3.89 14.11
C VAL A 12 -11.78 3.20 15.26
N THR A 13 -11.28 2.07 15.68
CA THR A 13 -11.70 1.40 16.91
C THR A 13 -10.94 2.01 18.09
N VAL A 14 -11.67 2.45 19.11
CA VAL A 14 -11.09 3.02 20.33
C VAL A 14 -11.44 2.16 21.54
N VAL A 15 -10.59 2.19 22.55
CA VAL A 15 -10.81 1.55 23.85
C VAL A 15 -10.63 2.58 24.96
N ILE A 16 -11.33 2.37 26.08
CA ILE A 16 -11.16 3.17 27.30
C ILE A 16 -10.31 2.34 28.26
N ILE A 17 -9.24 2.94 28.78
CA ILE A 17 -8.34 2.30 29.75
C ILE A 17 -8.44 3.07 31.07
N GLY A 18 -8.91 2.38 32.12
CA GLY A 18 -8.83 2.88 33.49
C GLY A 18 -7.50 2.51 34.13
N ILE A 19 -6.84 3.48 34.75
CA ILE A 19 -5.57 3.30 35.44
C ILE A 19 -5.74 3.59 36.91
N LYS A 20 -5.16 2.77 37.77
CA LYS A 20 -5.10 3.00 39.20
C LYS A 20 -3.75 2.58 39.79
N ALA A 21 -3.47 2.95 41.02
CA ALA A 21 -2.30 2.48 41.76
C ALA A 21 -2.21 0.93 41.75
N LYS A 22 -1.00 0.38 41.79
CA LYS A 22 -0.76 -1.06 41.80
C LYS A 22 -1.47 -1.71 42.98
N SER A 23 -2.35 -2.66 42.68
CA SER A 23 -3.10 -3.41 43.70
C SER A 23 -3.24 -4.88 43.30
N LYS A 24 -3.59 -5.71 44.26
CA LYS A 24 -3.92 -7.13 44.03
C LYS A 24 -5.38 -7.37 43.63
N ASP A 25 -6.15 -6.28 43.45
CA ASP A 25 -7.55 -6.38 43.11
C ASP A 25 -7.76 -7.01 41.74
N VAL A 26 -8.92 -7.66 41.60
CA VAL A 26 -9.37 -8.22 40.32
C VAL A 26 -9.54 -7.10 39.31
N LYS A 27 -8.97 -7.30 38.13
CA LYS A 27 -9.08 -6.39 37.01
C LYS A 27 -10.34 -6.72 36.20
N LYS A 28 -10.85 -5.74 35.46
CA LYS A 28 -12.08 -5.90 34.69
C LYS A 28 -11.86 -5.57 33.24
N ILE A 29 -12.31 -6.44 32.34
CA ILE A 29 -12.41 -6.18 30.91
C ILE A 29 -13.88 -6.08 30.56
N ILE A 30 -14.33 -4.98 30.00
CA ILE A 30 -15.72 -4.78 29.58
C ILE A 30 -15.77 -4.90 28.04
N LYS A 31 -16.58 -5.83 27.57
CA LYS A 31 -16.77 -6.06 26.14
C LYS A 31 -18.24 -6.37 25.86
N ASN A 32 -18.86 -5.59 24.96
CA ASN A 32 -20.29 -5.72 24.64
C ASN A 32 -21.19 -5.73 25.91
N ASP A 33 -20.94 -4.79 26.81
CA ASP A 33 -21.63 -4.62 28.10
C ASP A 33 -21.48 -5.79 29.10
N ILE A 34 -20.67 -6.80 28.77
CA ILE A 34 -20.33 -7.90 29.63
C ILE A 34 -19.03 -7.58 30.38
N VAL A 35 -19.05 -7.77 31.72
CA VAL A 35 -17.89 -7.55 32.58
C VAL A 35 -17.20 -8.88 32.86
N TYR A 36 -15.96 -9.01 32.38
CA TYR A 36 -15.08 -10.15 32.64
C TYR A 36 -14.12 -9.79 33.77
N GLN A 37 -14.14 -10.57 34.86
CA GLN A 37 -13.17 -10.46 35.95
C GLN A 37 -11.91 -11.26 35.57
N VAL A 38 -10.74 -10.63 35.63
CA VAL A 38 -9.48 -11.25 35.22
C VAL A 38 -8.38 -10.96 36.23
N LYS A 39 -7.43 -11.87 36.38
CA LYS A 39 -6.29 -11.68 37.29
C LYS A 39 -5.31 -10.65 36.71
N GLU A 40 -5.04 -10.73 35.42
CA GLU A 40 -4.10 -9.86 34.73
C GLU A 40 -4.65 -9.44 33.36
N ILE A 41 -4.33 -8.22 32.98
CA ILE A 41 -4.56 -7.69 31.64
C ILE A 41 -3.18 -7.43 31.02
N ASN A 42 -2.91 -8.06 29.91
CA ASN A 42 -1.64 -7.89 29.20
C ASN A 42 -1.59 -6.59 28.37
N PRO A 43 -0.42 -6.20 27.81
CA PRO A 43 -0.30 -4.99 27.00
C PRO A 43 -1.21 -4.94 25.76
N TYR A 44 -1.78 -6.06 25.35
CA TYR A 44 -2.77 -6.15 24.24
C TYR A 44 -4.21 -5.98 24.70
N LEU A 45 -4.42 -5.63 25.98
CA LEU A 45 -5.74 -5.42 26.61
C LEU A 45 -6.61 -6.68 26.61
N VAL A 46 -5.99 -7.85 26.68
CA VAL A 46 -6.70 -9.13 26.85
C VAL A 46 -6.25 -9.82 28.15
N SER A 47 -7.09 -10.76 28.65
CA SER A 47 -6.74 -11.59 29.78
C SER A 47 -5.54 -12.49 29.44
N GLY A 48 -4.59 -12.57 30.33
CA GLY A 48 -3.42 -13.47 30.19
C GLY A 48 -2.15 -12.87 30.78
N GLY A 49 -1.12 -13.71 30.85
CA GLY A 49 0.19 -13.31 31.35
C GLY A 49 0.81 -12.15 30.58
N VAL A 50 1.65 -11.41 31.27
CA VAL A 50 2.33 -10.23 30.69
C VAL A 50 3.48 -10.70 29.81
N THR A 51 3.27 -10.63 28.50
CA THR A 51 4.34 -10.86 27.49
C THR A 51 4.63 -9.55 26.79
N TYR A 52 5.87 -9.10 26.88
CA TYR A 52 6.35 -7.91 26.17
C TYR A 52 7.02 -8.32 24.87
N ILE A 53 6.47 -7.87 23.75
CA ILE A 53 7.11 -7.99 22.45
C ILE A 53 7.93 -6.72 22.23
N GLN A 54 9.24 -6.86 22.26
CA GLN A 54 10.13 -5.75 21.98
C GLN A 54 10.14 -5.42 20.47
N LYS A 55 10.24 -4.13 20.16
CA LYS A 55 10.45 -3.68 18.79
C LYS A 55 11.75 -4.25 18.25
N ARG A 56 11.68 -4.91 17.10
CA ARG A 56 12.85 -5.49 16.44
C ARG A 56 12.99 -4.92 15.04
N THR A 57 14.22 -4.78 14.58
CA THR A 57 14.57 -4.37 13.22
C THR A 57 14.93 -5.56 12.33
N LYS A 58 15.11 -6.75 12.95
CA LYS A 58 15.42 -7.99 12.25
C LYS A 58 14.36 -9.05 12.54
N SER A 59 14.06 -9.89 11.55
CA SER A 59 13.21 -11.07 11.71
C SER A 59 13.76 -12.02 12.77
N LEU A 60 12.86 -12.73 13.48
CA LEU A 60 13.21 -13.84 14.37
C LEU A 60 13.63 -15.08 13.57
N SER A 61 13.10 -15.25 12.38
CA SER A 61 13.35 -16.36 11.47
C SER A 61 14.39 -15.97 10.43
N ALA A 62 15.16 -16.93 9.93
CA ALA A 62 16.09 -16.76 8.83
C ALA A 62 15.33 -16.69 7.49
N ILE A 63 14.54 -15.65 7.30
CA ILE A 63 13.79 -15.39 6.08
C ILE A 63 14.35 -14.14 5.38
N PRO A 64 14.20 -14.03 4.05
CA PRO A 64 14.58 -12.83 3.31
C PRO A 64 13.93 -11.58 3.90
N LYS A 65 14.65 -10.46 3.85
CA LYS A 65 14.12 -9.18 4.33
C LYS A 65 12.96 -8.76 3.43
N MET A 66 11.84 -8.41 4.07
CA MET A 66 10.71 -7.81 3.36
C MET A 66 11.05 -6.35 3.01
N THR A 67 10.89 -6.00 1.74
CA THR A 67 11.08 -4.65 1.20
C THR A 67 9.74 -4.08 0.73
N TYR A 68 9.71 -2.77 0.51
CA TYR A 68 8.56 -2.14 -0.15
C TYR A 68 8.48 -2.60 -1.60
N GLY A 69 7.26 -2.78 -2.10
CA GLY A 69 7.03 -3.04 -3.50
C GLY A 69 7.07 -1.77 -4.35
N ASN A 70 6.96 -1.97 -5.66
CA ASN A 70 6.87 -0.87 -6.61
C ASN A 70 5.56 -0.09 -6.44
N TYR A 71 5.61 1.24 -6.51
CA TYR A 71 4.44 2.11 -6.32
C TYR A 71 4.37 3.20 -7.39
N THR A 72 3.21 3.33 -8.02
CA THR A 72 2.99 4.31 -9.12
C THR A 72 2.96 5.76 -8.66
N GLY A 73 2.74 6.00 -7.36
CA GLY A 73 2.55 7.35 -6.82
C GLY A 73 1.16 7.92 -7.08
N GLY A 74 0.15 7.05 -7.26
CA GLY A 74 -1.23 7.45 -7.53
C GLY A 74 -1.55 7.73 -9.00
N CYS A 75 -0.57 7.64 -9.90
CA CYS A 75 -0.78 7.79 -11.34
C CYS A 75 -1.11 6.42 -11.96
N ASN A 76 -2.38 6.21 -12.31
CA ASN A 76 -2.85 4.94 -12.86
C ASN A 76 -2.59 4.79 -14.36
N ASP A 77 -2.17 5.83 -15.07
CA ASP A 77 -1.91 5.78 -16.52
C ASP A 77 -0.79 4.81 -16.92
N LEU A 78 0.09 4.44 -15.98
CA LEU A 78 1.08 3.38 -16.18
C LEU A 78 0.53 1.98 -15.91
N LEU A 79 -0.69 1.85 -15.39
CA LEU A 79 -1.34 0.57 -15.14
C LEU A 79 -2.23 0.19 -16.32
N LEU A 80 -2.33 -1.11 -16.58
CA LEU A 80 -3.11 -1.66 -17.68
C LEU A 80 -3.98 -2.82 -17.18
N SER A 81 -5.24 -2.82 -17.52
CA SER A 81 -6.07 -4.02 -17.51
C SER A 81 -5.66 -4.97 -18.64
N SER A 82 -6.17 -6.22 -18.60
CA SER A 82 -5.94 -7.17 -19.70
C SER A 82 -6.43 -6.62 -21.04
N LEU A 83 -7.60 -5.97 -21.05
CA LEU A 83 -8.17 -5.37 -22.25
C LEU A 83 -7.28 -4.23 -22.80
N GLU A 84 -6.86 -3.30 -21.95
CA GLU A 84 -5.99 -2.20 -22.36
C GLU A 84 -4.64 -2.70 -22.89
N LYS A 85 -4.07 -3.73 -22.25
CA LYS A 85 -2.85 -4.38 -22.74
C LYS A 85 -3.06 -4.93 -24.16
N ASP A 86 -4.15 -5.65 -24.39
CA ASP A 86 -4.41 -6.28 -25.70
C ASP A 86 -4.69 -5.23 -26.78
N LEU A 87 -5.42 -4.17 -26.48
CA LEU A 87 -5.63 -3.03 -27.36
C LEU A 87 -4.30 -2.32 -27.72
N LEU A 88 -3.46 -2.09 -26.72
CA LEU A 88 -2.17 -1.44 -26.91
C LEU A 88 -1.23 -2.27 -27.82
N ILE A 89 -1.19 -3.60 -27.62
CA ILE A 89 -0.39 -4.50 -28.46
C ILE A 89 -0.98 -4.58 -29.88
N SER A 90 -2.31 -4.56 -30.01
CA SER A 90 -2.97 -4.59 -31.33
C SER A 90 -2.71 -3.30 -32.13
N ALA A 91 -2.65 -2.15 -31.44
CA ALA A 91 -2.32 -0.87 -32.08
C ALA A 91 -0.84 -0.81 -32.49
N ASN A 92 0.06 -1.29 -31.64
CA ASN A 92 1.48 -1.35 -31.92
C ASN A 92 2.15 -2.56 -31.23
N ILE A 93 2.60 -3.52 -32.02
CA ILE A 93 3.22 -4.76 -31.54
C ILE A 93 4.46 -4.50 -30.68
N ASN A 94 5.21 -3.42 -30.93
CA ASN A 94 6.40 -3.06 -30.19
C ASN A 94 6.09 -2.69 -28.74
N ALA A 95 4.84 -2.28 -28.44
CA ALA A 95 4.39 -1.98 -27.06
C ALA A 95 4.58 -3.17 -26.11
N LYS A 96 4.53 -4.39 -26.63
CA LYS A 96 4.75 -5.63 -25.86
C LYS A 96 6.08 -5.62 -25.08
N ASN A 97 7.10 -4.98 -25.60
CA ASN A 97 8.43 -4.91 -24.98
C ASN A 97 8.41 -4.15 -23.65
N PHE A 98 7.47 -3.24 -23.48
CA PHE A 98 7.36 -2.32 -22.33
C PHE A 98 6.27 -2.75 -21.33
N ILE A 99 5.57 -3.86 -21.59
CA ILE A 99 4.50 -4.34 -20.72
C ILE A 99 5.02 -5.45 -19.81
N ARG A 100 4.70 -5.35 -18.52
CA ARG A 100 5.01 -6.38 -17.51
C ARG A 100 3.75 -6.73 -16.72
N LYS A 101 3.66 -7.97 -16.24
CA LYS A 101 2.62 -8.38 -15.31
C LYS A 101 2.89 -7.72 -13.96
N LEU A 102 1.87 -7.10 -13.39
CA LEU A 102 1.90 -6.50 -12.06
C LEU A 102 1.06 -7.35 -11.12
N SER A 103 1.67 -7.79 -10.02
CA SER A 103 0.99 -8.61 -9.02
C SER A 103 1.12 -7.93 -7.65
N GLY A 104 0.00 -7.57 -7.08
CA GLY A 104 -0.13 -7.14 -5.70
C GLY A 104 -0.94 -8.15 -4.89
N ALA A 105 -1.24 -7.83 -3.64
CA ALA A 105 -2.00 -8.71 -2.75
C ALA A 105 -3.38 -9.06 -3.32
N ALA A 106 -4.09 -8.09 -3.89
CA ALA A 106 -5.41 -8.32 -4.47
C ALA A 106 -5.36 -9.25 -5.69
N GLU A 107 -4.40 -9.05 -6.58
CA GLU A 107 -4.20 -9.89 -7.76
C GLU A 107 -3.84 -11.31 -7.35
N PHE A 108 -2.95 -11.46 -6.37
CA PHE A 108 -2.53 -12.78 -5.87
C PHE A 108 -3.67 -13.54 -5.21
N ILE A 109 -4.41 -12.88 -4.29
CA ILE A 109 -5.49 -13.54 -3.53
C ILE A 109 -6.71 -13.85 -4.42
N GLN A 110 -7.04 -12.95 -5.36
CA GLN A 110 -8.25 -13.06 -6.18
C GLN A 110 -7.99 -13.69 -7.56
N GLY A 111 -6.73 -14.04 -7.89
CA GLY A 111 -6.37 -14.58 -9.19
C GLY A 111 -6.58 -13.61 -10.36
N LYS A 112 -6.63 -12.31 -10.10
CA LYS A 112 -6.82 -11.29 -11.15
C LYS A 112 -5.52 -11.00 -11.87
N GLU A 113 -5.65 -10.62 -13.13
CA GLU A 113 -4.50 -10.16 -13.93
C GLU A 113 -4.51 -8.65 -14.05
N ARG A 114 -3.35 -8.07 -13.82
CA ARG A 114 -3.07 -6.66 -14.06
C ARG A 114 -1.68 -6.50 -14.64
N PHE A 115 -1.52 -5.49 -15.47
CA PHE A 115 -0.28 -5.21 -16.16
C PHE A 115 0.15 -3.77 -15.92
N CYS A 116 1.37 -3.45 -16.28
CA CYS A 116 1.88 -2.09 -16.23
C CYS A 116 2.84 -1.83 -17.39
N LEU A 117 2.99 -0.57 -17.71
CA LEU A 117 4.13 -0.09 -18.48
C LEU A 117 5.34 -0.05 -17.56
N TRP A 118 6.39 -0.77 -17.94
CA TRP A 118 7.66 -0.84 -17.25
C TRP A 118 8.77 -0.44 -18.20
N ILE A 119 9.19 0.82 -18.09
CA ILE A 119 10.11 1.46 -19.05
C ILE A 119 11.34 1.91 -18.27
N SER A 120 12.50 1.36 -18.62
CA SER A 120 13.80 1.80 -18.10
C SER A 120 14.29 3.03 -18.85
N ASP A 121 15.27 3.76 -18.28
CA ASP A 121 15.78 4.99 -18.88
C ASP A 121 16.40 4.75 -20.26
N ASN A 122 17.07 3.61 -20.47
CA ASN A 122 17.64 3.23 -21.75
C ASN A 122 16.61 2.82 -22.81
N GLN A 123 15.39 2.52 -22.41
CA GLN A 123 14.29 2.16 -23.31
C GLN A 123 13.31 3.31 -23.55
N LYS A 124 13.54 4.46 -22.91
CA LYS A 124 12.60 5.57 -22.90
C LYS A 124 12.29 6.08 -24.32
N GLU A 125 13.30 6.29 -25.14
CA GLU A 125 13.10 6.81 -26.49
C GLU A 125 12.29 5.84 -27.35
N ASP A 126 12.64 4.55 -27.32
CA ASP A 126 11.90 3.52 -28.06
C ASP A 126 10.44 3.39 -27.60
N ALA A 127 10.22 3.48 -26.28
CA ALA A 127 8.87 3.43 -25.71
C ALA A 127 8.03 4.65 -26.14
N LEU A 128 8.62 5.84 -26.16
CA LEU A 128 7.92 7.08 -26.55
C LEU A 128 7.67 7.19 -28.05
N ASN A 129 8.32 6.37 -28.89
CA ASN A 129 7.98 6.22 -30.31
C ASN A 129 6.66 5.48 -30.52
N VAL A 130 6.11 4.80 -29.48
CA VAL A 130 4.77 4.22 -29.51
C VAL A 130 3.79 5.29 -29.04
N GLN A 131 2.94 5.78 -29.94
CA GLN A 131 2.05 6.93 -29.70
C GLN A 131 1.18 6.75 -28.46
N GLU A 132 0.59 5.58 -28.26
CA GLU A 132 -0.30 5.28 -27.16
C GLU A 132 0.45 5.25 -25.80
N ILE A 133 1.72 4.85 -25.81
CA ILE A 133 2.60 4.91 -24.63
C ILE A 133 2.96 6.36 -24.34
N PHE A 134 3.34 7.12 -25.34
CA PHE A 134 3.65 8.55 -25.21
C PHE A 134 2.50 9.31 -24.56
N GLU A 135 1.27 9.12 -25.02
CA GLU A 135 0.09 9.79 -24.47
C GLU A 135 -0.14 9.44 -23.00
N ARG A 136 0.06 8.18 -22.62
CA ARG A 136 -0.05 7.74 -21.21
C ARG A 136 1.02 8.39 -20.35
N VAL A 137 2.25 8.40 -20.81
CA VAL A 137 3.40 9.00 -20.11
C VAL A 137 3.20 10.52 -19.94
N GLU A 138 2.68 11.21 -20.95
CA GLU A 138 2.35 12.63 -20.87
C GLU A 138 1.24 12.91 -19.86
N ARG A 139 0.19 12.08 -19.79
CA ARG A 139 -0.82 12.20 -18.73
C ARG A 139 -0.20 12.04 -17.34
N VAL A 140 0.70 11.08 -17.15
CA VAL A 140 1.46 10.95 -15.88
C VAL A 140 2.24 12.22 -15.56
N ARG A 141 2.93 12.78 -16.54
CA ARG A 141 3.71 14.03 -16.37
C ARG A 141 2.81 15.18 -15.92
N LEU A 142 1.70 15.39 -16.61
CA LEU A 142 0.74 16.45 -16.30
C LEU A 142 0.11 16.25 -14.90
N ASN A 143 -0.30 15.03 -14.58
CA ASN A 143 -0.85 14.69 -13.27
C ASN A 143 0.14 14.96 -12.12
N ARG A 144 1.43 14.66 -12.33
CA ARG A 144 2.48 14.95 -11.37
C ARG A 144 2.72 16.45 -11.19
N LEU A 145 2.67 17.22 -12.27
CA LEU A 145 2.82 18.68 -12.22
C LEU A 145 1.63 19.41 -11.59
N SER A 146 0.43 18.87 -11.76
CA SER A 146 -0.80 19.45 -11.18
C SER A 146 -1.01 19.08 -9.70
N SER A 147 -0.19 18.18 -9.16
CA SER A 147 -0.32 17.73 -7.77
C SER A 147 0.02 18.84 -6.77
N LYS A 148 -0.65 18.81 -5.63
CA LYS A 148 -0.27 19.67 -4.47
C LYS A 148 1.02 19.18 -3.78
N ASP A 149 1.44 17.95 -4.01
CA ASP A 149 2.68 17.38 -3.46
C ASP A 149 3.88 17.78 -4.35
N THR A 150 4.71 18.67 -3.84
CA THR A 150 5.92 19.16 -4.53
C THR A 150 6.94 18.06 -4.84
N ASN A 151 6.91 16.94 -4.12
CA ASN A 151 7.77 15.80 -4.42
C ASN A 151 7.36 15.13 -5.74
N LEU A 152 6.07 15.14 -6.08
CA LEU A 152 5.59 14.64 -7.36
C LEU A 152 6.04 15.52 -8.53
N HIS A 153 6.20 16.84 -8.33
CA HIS A 153 6.75 17.72 -9.37
C HIS A 153 8.17 17.30 -9.81
N LYS A 154 9.00 16.87 -8.86
CA LYS A 154 10.35 16.36 -9.18
C LYS A 154 10.28 15.08 -10.03
N LEU A 155 9.28 14.24 -9.76
CA LEU A 155 9.03 12.99 -10.49
C LEU A 155 8.44 13.20 -11.89
N ALA A 156 7.92 14.39 -12.20
CA ALA A 156 7.50 14.74 -13.55
C ALA A 156 8.65 14.77 -14.57
N LYS A 157 9.92 14.76 -14.11
CA LYS A 157 11.11 14.60 -14.98
C LYS A 157 11.30 13.16 -15.48
N ARG A 158 10.72 12.18 -14.78
CA ARG A 158 10.75 10.76 -15.18
C ARG A 158 9.33 10.16 -15.20
N PRO A 159 8.43 10.65 -16.03
CA PRO A 159 7.03 10.25 -16.04
C PRO A 159 6.80 8.82 -16.52
N HIS A 160 7.74 8.24 -17.23
CA HIS A 160 7.74 6.86 -17.73
C HIS A 160 7.98 5.81 -16.63
N GLN A 161 8.38 6.23 -15.43
CA GLN A 161 8.70 5.32 -14.33
C GLN A 161 7.68 5.45 -13.18
N PHE A 162 7.57 4.39 -12.39
CA PHE A 162 6.87 4.43 -11.11
C PHE A 162 7.57 5.41 -10.16
N ARG A 163 6.83 5.87 -9.15
CA ARG A 163 7.39 6.71 -8.10
C ARG A 163 8.49 5.98 -7.34
N ASP A 164 8.16 4.80 -6.83
CA ASP A 164 9.06 3.97 -6.05
C ASP A 164 9.38 2.71 -6.85
N LEU A 165 10.66 2.48 -7.07
CA LEU A 165 11.20 1.31 -7.73
C LEU A 165 11.88 0.46 -6.66
N SER A 166 11.46 -0.79 -6.55
CA SER A 166 12.07 -1.80 -5.67
C SER A 166 12.73 -2.83 -6.58
N GLU A 167 14.03 -2.89 -6.57
CA GLU A 167 14.86 -3.90 -7.23
C GLU A 167 15.15 -5.07 -6.28
#